data_b763a2eef17a195fdcdd7baea395370b
#
_entry.id   b763a2eef17a195fdcdd7baea395370b
#
_cell.length_a   1.000
_cell.length_b   1.000
_cell.length_c   1.000
_cell.angle_alpha   90.00
_cell.angle_beta   90.00
_cell.angle_gamma   90.00
#
_symmetry.space_group_name_H-M   'P 1'
#
loop_
_entity.id
_entity.type
_entity.pdbx_description
1 polymer ?
#
loop_
_entity_poly.entity_id
_entity_poly.type
_entity_poly.pdbx_seq_one_letter_code
_entity_poly.pdbx_strand_id
1 'polypeptide(L)'
;MTLLEKIQSMKMPFAELKGVTFVEADKDRVVARMLVRPELCTLRNSIHGGAVMAFADSVGAAATVINLPEDAKGTTTIESKTNFIGGAKEGSTVIATATPVHRGRRTQVWQTRLETEDGKLVAIVTQTQMVL
;
A
#
# COMPACT_ATOMS: atom_id res chain seq x y z
N MET A 1 -9.34 19.64 5.04
CA MET A 1 -9.67 18.21 4.76
C MET A 1 -8.86 17.31 5.68
N THR A 2 -9.40 16.13 5.99
CA THR A 2 -8.70 15.13 6.78
C THR A 2 -7.55 14.51 5.97
N LEU A 3 -6.64 13.80 6.64
CA LEU A 3 -5.58 13.07 5.96
C LEU A 3 -6.15 12.01 5.02
N LEU A 4 -7.22 11.33 5.43
CA LEU A 4 -7.89 10.36 4.57
C LEU A 4 -8.46 11.03 3.33
N GLU A 5 -9.16 12.14 3.48
CA GLU A 5 -9.69 12.90 2.35
C GLU A 5 -8.58 13.38 1.43
N LYS A 6 -7.44 13.79 1.99
CA LYS A 6 -6.27 14.17 1.20
C LYS A 6 -5.79 13.02 0.32
N ILE A 7 -5.64 11.82 0.90
CA ILE A 7 -5.23 10.63 0.13
C ILE A 7 -6.29 10.30 -0.93
N GLN A 8 -7.57 10.31 -0.55
CA GLN A 8 -8.65 9.98 -1.48
C GLN A 8 -8.76 10.95 -2.63
N SER A 9 -8.30 12.19 -2.47
CA SER A 9 -8.29 13.19 -3.53
C SER A 9 -7.09 13.09 -4.47
N MET A 10 -6.07 12.30 -4.12
CA MET A 10 -4.89 12.14 -4.96
C MET A 10 -5.21 11.29 -6.18
N LYS A 11 -4.73 11.76 -7.34
CA LYS A 11 -4.91 11.03 -8.59
C LYS A 11 -3.83 9.97 -8.70
N MET A 12 -4.21 8.71 -8.49
CA MET A 12 -3.31 7.57 -8.59
C MET A 12 -3.88 6.56 -9.59
N PRO A 13 -3.62 6.75 -10.90
CA PRO A 13 -4.28 5.94 -11.94
C PRO A 13 -4.10 4.43 -11.77
N PHE A 14 -2.91 3.96 -11.43
CA PHE A 14 -2.67 2.54 -11.28
C PHE A 14 -3.36 1.96 -10.04
N ALA A 15 -3.38 2.72 -8.94
CA ALA A 15 -4.13 2.32 -7.75
C ALA A 15 -5.63 2.23 -8.05
N GLU A 16 -6.15 3.21 -8.80
CA GLU A 16 -7.56 3.21 -9.22
C GLU A 16 -7.86 2.02 -10.13
N LEU A 17 -6.98 1.72 -11.07
CA LEU A 17 -7.13 0.57 -11.97
C LEU A 17 -7.21 -0.75 -11.20
N LYS A 18 -6.41 -0.88 -10.15
CA LYS A 18 -6.42 -2.08 -9.29
C LYS A 18 -7.64 -2.13 -8.37
N GLY A 19 -8.36 -1.03 -8.23
CA GLY A 19 -9.51 -0.95 -7.32
C GLY A 19 -9.12 -0.73 -5.86
N VAL A 20 -8.02 -0.04 -5.62
CA VAL A 20 -7.56 0.29 -4.26
C VAL A 20 -8.46 1.37 -3.66
N THR A 21 -8.99 1.12 -2.47
CA THR A 21 -9.81 2.06 -1.71
C THR A 21 -9.13 2.34 -0.38
N PHE A 22 -8.80 3.59 -0.11
CA PHE A 22 -8.24 3.99 1.19
C PHE A 22 -9.38 4.20 2.17
N VAL A 23 -9.27 3.59 3.35
CA VAL A 23 -10.35 3.57 4.34
C VAL A 23 -9.98 4.21 5.67
N GLU A 24 -8.68 4.37 5.95
CA GLU A 24 -8.21 4.96 7.19
C GLU A 24 -6.85 5.60 6.96
N ALA A 25 -6.61 6.77 7.53
CA ALA A 25 -5.31 7.42 7.43
C ALA A 25 -5.06 8.37 8.59
N ASP A 26 -3.93 8.16 9.27
CA ASP A 26 -3.30 9.13 10.13
C ASP A 26 -1.78 9.08 9.89
N LYS A 27 -1.02 9.89 10.62
CA LYS A 27 0.43 9.96 10.40
C LYS A 27 1.16 8.65 10.69
N ASP A 28 0.58 7.79 11.51
CA ASP A 28 1.22 6.57 11.98
C ASP A 28 0.64 5.31 11.32
N ARG A 29 -0.43 5.45 10.54
CA ARG A 29 -1.10 4.28 10.01
C ARG A 29 -1.99 4.64 8.83
N VAL A 30 -1.84 3.89 7.74
CA VAL A 30 -2.70 4.03 6.56
C VAL A 30 -3.25 2.65 6.22
N VAL A 31 -4.57 2.56 6.03
CA VAL A 31 -5.25 1.30 5.70
C VAL A 31 -6.00 1.45 4.39
N ALA A 32 -5.86 0.45 3.52
CA ALA A 32 -6.56 0.38 2.25
C ALA A 32 -7.08 -1.03 1.99
N ARG A 33 -8.03 -1.15 1.09
CA ARG A 33 -8.69 -2.40 0.71
C ARG A 33 -8.60 -2.59 -0.80
N MET A 34 -8.49 -3.84 -1.23
CA MET A 34 -8.49 -4.18 -2.66
C MET A 34 -9.20 -5.53 -2.86
N LEU A 35 -10.27 -5.52 -3.65
CA LEU A 35 -10.94 -6.76 -4.04
C LEU A 35 -10.05 -7.53 -5.01
N VAL A 36 -9.88 -8.82 -4.77
CA VAL A 36 -9.14 -9.71 -5.67
C VAL A 36 -10.05 -10.07 -6.85
N ARG A 37 -9.97 -9.24 -7.90
CA ARG A 37 -10.71 -9.46 -9.14
C ARG A 37 -9.95 -10.45 -10.03
N PRO A 38 -10.63 -11.09 -11.00
CA PRO A 38 -9.97 -12.03 -11.94
C PRO A 38 -8.71 -11.45 -12.58
N GLU A 39 -8.73 -10.16 -12.96
CA GLU A 39 -7.63 -9.48 -13.63
C GLU A 39 -6.39 -9.32 -12.75
N LEU A 40 -6.53 -9.47 -11.43
CA LEU A 40 -5.41 -9.37 -10.48
C LEU A 40 -4.86 -10.75 -10.11
N CYS A 41 -5.37 -11.81 -10.72
CA CYS A 41 -5.02 -13.18 -10.35
C CYS A 41 -3.97 -13.79 -11.26
N THR A 42 -3.22 -14.71 -10.70
CA THR A 42 -2.36 -15.64 -11.40
C THR A 42 -3.07 -17.00 -11.54
N LEU A 43 -2.33 -18.05 -11.73
CA LEU A 43 -2.87 -19.40 -11.81
C LEU A 43 -3.67 -19.78 -10.58
N ARG A 44 -4.67 -20.67 -10.76
CA ARG A 44 -5.50 -21.19 -9.66
C ARG A 44 -6.33 -20.12 -8.94
N ASN A 45 -6.68 -19.05 -9.67
CA ASN A 45 -7.55 -17.99 -9.17
C ASN A 45 -7.06 -17.39 -7.83
N SER A 46 -5.74 -17.24 -7.72
CA SER A 46 -5.09 -16.64 -6.56
C SER A 46 -4.44 -15.32 -6.97
N ILE A 47 -4.40 -14.37 -6.05
CA ILE A 47 -3.83 -13.05 -6.32
C ILE A 47 -2.39 -13.18 -6.85
N HIS A 48 -2.08 -12.44 -7.91
CA HIS A 48 -0.73 -12.38 -8.47
C HIS A 48 0.19 -11.62 -7.51
N GLY A 49 1.42 -12.14 -7.32
CA GLY A 49 2.40 -11.48 -6.45
C GLY A 49 2.69 -10.05 -6.86
N GLY A 50 2.68 -9.77 -8.16
CA GLY A 50 2.84 -8.40 -8.66
C GLY A 50 1.72 -7.46 -8.20
N ALA A 51 0.48 -7.97 -8.10
CA ALA A 51 -0.64 -7.19 -7.59
C ALA A 51 -0.46 -6.89 -6.10
N VAL A 52 0.05 -7.84 -5.33
CA VAL A 52 0.38 -7.64 -3.91
C VAL A 52 1.42 -6.53 -3.76
N MET A 53 2.49 -6.59 -4.52
CA MET A 53 3.57 -5.60 -4.48
C MET A 53 3.08 -4.23 -4.90
N ALA A 54 2.30 -4.15 -5.98
CA ALA A 54 1.77 -2.89 -6.48
C ALA A 54 0.78 -2.26 -5.49
N PHE A 55 -0.04 -3.07 -4.83
CA PHE A 55 -0.95 -2.60 -3.80
C PHE A 55 -0.18 -1.98 -2.63
N ALA A 56 0.79 -2.71 -2.10
CA ALA A 56 1.62 -2.22 -1.00
C ALA A 56 2.38 -0.94 -1.37
N ASP A 57 2.90 -0.86 -2.59
CA ASP A 57 3.63 0.32 -3.05
C ASP A 57 2.72 1.56 -3.06
N SER A 58 1.50 1.42 -3.55
CA SER A 58 0.53 2.52 -3.54
C SER A 58 0.21 3.00 -2.12
N VAL A 59 0.03 2.06 -1.19
CA VAL A 59 -0.31 2.40 0.20
C VAL A 59 0.86 3.06 0.91
N GLY A 60 2.06 2.52 0.75
CA GLY A 60 3.27 3.10 1.34
C GLY A 60 3.61 4.47 0.76
N ALA A 61 3.39 4.66 -0.53
CA ALA A 61 3.58 5.97 -1.17
C ALA A 61 2.59 7.00 -0.61
N ALA A 62 1.32 6.63 -0.46
CA ALA A 62 0.32 7.51 0.13
C ALA A 62 0.66 7.87 1.58
N ALA A 63 1.10 6.89 2.36
CA ALA A 63 1.56 7.11 3.73
C ALA A 63 2.73 8.08 3.79
N THR A 64 3.65 7.95 2.84
CA THR A 64 4.80 8.86 2.74
C THR A 64 4.37 10.28 2.42
N VAL A 65 3.45 10.44 1.46
CA VAL A 65 2.98 11.77 1.03
C VAL A 65 2.40 12.56 2.20
N ILE A 66 1.59 11.94 3.05
CA ILE A 66 1.00 12.63 4.20
C ILE A 66 2.00 12.89 5.33
N ASN A 67 3.21 12.34 5.22
CA ASN A 67 4.30 12.51 6.18
C ASN A 67 5.47 13.32 5.62
N LEU A 68 5.34 13.91 4.43
CA LEU A 68 6.42 14.67 3.82
C LEU A 68 6.71 15.95 4.59
N PRO A 69 8.00 16.37 4.68
CA PRO A 69 8.35 17.72 5.15
C PRO A 69 7.70 18.77 4.27
N GLU A 70 7.44 19.96 4.83
CA GLU A 70 6.76 21.06 4.11
C GLU A 70 7.46 21.47 2.83
N ASP A 71 8.79 21.42 2.81
CA ASP A 71 9.60 21.83 1.65
C ASP A 71 9.78 20.71 0.63
N ALA A 72 9.27 19.53 0.89
CA ALA A 72 9.39 18.39 -0.03
C ALA A 72 8.45 18.56 -1.23
N LYS A 73 8.93 18.16 -2.40
CA LYS A 73 8.19 18.24 -3.65
C LYS A 73 7.46 16.95 -4.01
N GLY A 74 7.82 15.83 -3.36
CA GLY A 74 7.21 14.54 -3.62
C GLY A 74 8.05 13.41 -3.08
N THR A 75 7.75 12.21 -3.53
CA THR A 75 8.46 11.01 -3.12
C THR A 75 8.57 10.04 -4.28
N THR A 76 9.55 9.14 -4.20
CA THR A 76 9.67 8.02 -5.12
C THR A 76 10.15 6.78 -4.36
N THR A 77 9.64 5.62 -4.72
CA THR A 77 10.06 4.35 -4.13
C THR A 77 11.43 3.98 -4.69
N ILE A 78 12.41 3.73 -3.81
CA ILE A 78 13.75 3.31 -4.23
C ILE A 78 14.06 1.87 -3.85
N GLU A 79 13.25 1.26 -3.01
CA GLU A 79 13.37 -0.16 -2.69
C GLU A 79 12.03 -0.67 -2.20
N SER A 80 11.67 -1.88 -2.63
CA SER A 80 10.49 -2.59 -2.15
C SER A 80 10.84 -4.07 -2.04
N LYS A 81 10.78 -4.58 -0.81
CA LYS A 81 11.11 -5.98 -0.53
C LYS A 81 9.87 -6.66 0.03
N THR A 82 9.46 -7.75 -0.59
CA THR A 82 8.26 -8.48 -0.23
C THR A 82 8.58 -9.89 0.27
N ASN A 83 7.98 -10.24 1.41
CA ASN A 83 7.86 -11.64 1.82
C ASN A 83 6.46 -12.10 1.46
N PHE A 84 6.36 -13.03 0.51
CA PHE A 84 5.08 -13.65 0.14
C PHE A 84 4.84 -14.83 1.08
N ILE A 85 3.73 -14.80 1.81
CA ILE A 85 3.48 -15.76 2.90
C ILE A 85 2.28 -16.64 2.59
N GLY A 86 1.19 -16.06 2.10
CA GLY A 86 -0.02 -16.80 1.78
C GLY A 86 -0.72 -16.28 0.55
N GLY A 87 -1.69 -17.02 0.06
CA GLY A 87 -2.51 -16.61 -1.08
C GLY A 87 -3.77 -15.89 -0.65
N ALA A 88 -4.38 -15.22 -1.62
CA ALA A 88 -5.73 -14.68 -1.46
C ALA A 88 -6.53 -15.09 -2.69
N LYS A 89 -7.68 -15.69 -2.46
CA LYS A 89 -8.53 -16.21 -3.55
C LYS A 89 -9.26 -15.11 -4.27
N GLU A 90 -9.52 -15.32 -5.55
CA GLU A 90 -10.42 -14.48 -6.32
C GLU A 90 -11.74 -14.30 -5.55
N GLY A 91 -12.21 -13.06 -5.50
CA GLY A 91 -13.43 -12.71 -4.78
C GLY A 91 -13.21 -12.32 -3.32
N SER A 92 -12.04 -12.62 -2.75
CA SER A 92 -11.71 -12.14 -1.40
C SER A 92 -11.22 -10.69 -1.45
N THR A 93 -11.17 -10.05 -0.28
CA THR A 93 -10.63 -8.70 -0.15
C THR A 93 -9.34 -8.76 0.66
N VAL A 94 -8.31 -8.10 0.14
CA VAL A 94 -7.03 -7.94 0.86
C VAL A 94 -7.00 -6.55 1.51
N ILE A 95 -6.59 -6.51 2.76
CA ILE A 95 -6.43 -5.28 3.53
C ILE A 95 -4.95 -5.02 3.71
N ALA A 96 -4.50 -3.83 3.33
CA ALA A 96 -3.12 -3.39 3.51
C ALA A 96 -3.06 -2.36 4.62
N THR A 97 -2.19 -2.58 5.60
CA THR A 97 -1.96 -1.68 6.71
C THR A 97 -0.50 -1.27 6.72
N ALA A 98 -0.23 0.00 6.43
CA ALA A 98 1.12 0.55 6.44
C ALA A 98 1.41 1.26 7.75
N THR A 99 2.55 0.94 8.35
CA THR A 99 3.04 1.58 9.58
C THR A 99 4.48 2.02 9.37
N PRO A 100 4.91 3.14 10.00
CA PRO A 100 6.24 3.66 9.76
C PRO A 100 7.31 2.92 10.56
N VAL A 101 8.45 2.66 9.90
CA VAL A 101 9.67 2.19 10.54
C VAL A 101 10.60 3.38 10.78
N HIS A 102 10.65 4.31 9.82
CA HIS A 102 11.53 5.47 9.87
C HIS A 102 10.92 6.61 9.06
N ARG A 103 10.87 7.79 9.62
CA ARG A 103 10.41 9.00 8.94
C ARG A 103 11.47 10.08 9.06
N GLY A 104 12.41 10.10 8.13
CA GLY A 104 13.51 11.05 8.09
C GLY A 104 13.27 12.18 7.10
N ARG A 105 14.23 13.09 7.02
CA ARG A 105 14.16 14.24 6.09
C ARG A 105 14.38 13.82 4.64
N ARG A 106 15.15 12.75 4.40
CA ARG A 106 15.54 12.32 3.05
C ARG A 106 14.93 10.99 2.65
N THR A 107 14.64 10.14 3.62
CA THR A 107 14.03 8.84 3.38
C THR A 107 12.98 8.54 4.42
N GLN A 108 12.01 7.73 3.99
CA GLN A 108 11.07 7.10 4.92
C GLN A 108 11.05 5.61 4.61
N VAL A 109 10.94 4.81 5.65
CA VAL A 109 10.80 3.36 5.51
C VAL A 109 9.46 2.98 6.11
N TRP A 110 8.65 2.28 5.33
CA TRP A 110 7.32 1.85 5.73
C TRP A 110 7.21 0.34 5.61
N GLN A 111 6.52 -0.27 6.55
CA GLN A 111 6.17 -1.68 6.47
C GLN A 111 4.68 -1.80 6.27
N THR A 112 4.28 -2.57 5.26
CA THR A 112 2.88 -2.83 4.96
C THR A 112 2.58 -4.30 5.19
N ARG A 113 1.60 -4.57 6.04
CA ARG A 113 1.07 -5.89 6.30
C ARG A 113 -0.17 -6.08 5.44
N LEU A 114 -0.21 -7.14 4.64
CA LEU A 114 -1.35 -7.44 3.79
C LEU A 114 -2.01 -8.72 4.29
N GLU A 115 -3.31 -8.63 4.56
CA GLU A 115 -4.09 -9.72 5.12
C GLU A 115 -5.44 -9.83 4.40
N THR A 116 -6.02 -11.03 4.39
CA THR A 116 -7.42 -11.17 3.99
C THR A 116 -8.32 -10.62 5.10
N GLU A 117 -9.60 -10.38 4.80
CA GLU A 117 -10.54 -9.85 5.80
C GLU A 117 -10.68 -10.73 7.03
N ASP A 118 -10.49 -12.04 6.89
CA ASP A 118 -10.54 -12.98 8.00
C ASP A 118 -9.20 -13.12 8.75
N GLY A 119 -8.23 -12.27 8.44
CA GLY A 119 -6.99 -12.18 9.20
C GLY A 119 -5.86 -13.08 8.72
N LYS A 120 -6.01 -13.76 7.57
CA LYS A 120 -4.94 -14.60 7.02
C LYS A 120 -3.85 -13.72 6.43
N LEU A 121 -2.62 -13.91 6.86
CA LEU A 121 -1.47 -13.14 6.37
C LEU A 121 -1.13 -13.53 4.93
N VAL A 122 -1.10 -12.53 4.05
CA VAL A 122 -0.78 -12.70 2.62
C VAL A 122 0.66 -12.34 2.36
N ALA A 123 1.11 -11.18 2.84
CA ALA A 123 2.47 -10.71 2.61
C ALA A 123 2.87 -9.63 3.61
N ILE A 124 4.17 -9.42 3.72
CA ILE A 124 4.75 -8.28 4.42
C ILE A 124 5.68 -7.58 3.43
N VAL A 125 5.49 -6.29 3.25
CA VAL A 125 6.30 -5.47 2.34
C VAL A 125 7.00 -4.39 3.15
N THR A 126 8.32 -4.30 2.99
CA THR A 126 9.11 -3.20 3.56
C THR A 126 9.63 -2.38 2.40
N GLN A 127 9.31 -1.09 2.39
CA GLN A 127 9.72 -0.22 1.29
C GLN A 127 10.39 1.04 1.79
N THR A 128 11.34 1.52 1.01
CA THR A 128 12.03 2.78 1.25
C THR A 128 11.58 3.80 0.23
N GLN A 129 11.18 4.96 0.72
CA GLN A 129 10.75 6.10 -0.07
C GLN A 129 11.80 7.19 0.03
N MET A 130 12.23 7.72 -1.11
CA MET A 130 13.10 8.90 -1.12
C MET A 130 12.24 10.16 -1.12
N VAL A 131 12.58 11.11 -0.26
CA VAL A 131 11.93 12.42 -0.21
C VAL A 131 12.59 13.32 -1.26
N LEU A 132 11.78 13.88 -2.15
CA LEU A 132 12.25 14.73 -3.24
C LEU A 132 12.05 16.23 -2.95
#